data_9f6007c8ee7997caf056af3931adf083
#
_entry.id   9f6007c8ee7997caf056af3931adf083
#
_cell.length_a   1.000
_cell.length_b   1.000
_cell.length_c   1.000
_cell.angle_alpha   90.00
_cell.angle_beta   90.00
_cell.angle_gamma   90.00
#
_symmetry.space_group_name_H-M   'P 1'
#
loop_
_entity.id
_entity.type
_entity.pdbx_description
1 polymer ?
#
loop_
_entity_poly.entity_id
_entity_poly.type
_entity_poly.pdbx_seq_one_letter_code
_entity_poly.pdbx_strand_id
1 'polypeptide(L)'
;YGQVFDNAKDGKSYISKTINLKFIPDKVSFSQYWTVLLKSPDYIYKLWNSIILTVPIVFAQLMVASIAAYGFTRWRGKVRDSIFYVILMLMPYQVTLVPNYLVSDWLGILNTKWAILLPGAFAPFSVFLLTKFMRRIPVSLIESAKLDGAGEWQIFWRICLPQCRAALYSIA
;
A
#
# COMPACT_ATOMS: atom_id res chain seq x y z
N TYR A 1 0.92 0.02 -35.35
CA TYR A 1 -0.50 -0.43 -35.28
C TYR A 1 -1.37 0.23 -36.36
N GLY A 2 -1.00 1.40 -36.92
CA GLY A 2 -1.79 2.11 -37.93
C GLY A 2 -1.76 1.52 -39.34
N GLN A 3 -0.75 0.74 -39.70
CA GLN A 3 -0.62 0.21 -41.07
C GLN A 3 -1.35 -1.12 -41.31
N VAL A 4 -1.87 -1.78 -40.29
CA VAL A 4 -2.56 -3.07 -40.42
C VAL A 4 -4.01 -2.89 -40.91
N PHE A 5 -4.60 -1.72 -40.69
CA PHE A 5 -6.01 -1.47 -41.03
C PHE A 5 -6.27 -0.88 -42.40
N ASP A 6 -5.27 -0.25 -43.02
CA ASP A 6 -5.48 0.40 -44.34
C ASP A 6 -5.55 -0.57 -45.51
N ASN A 7 -5.09 -1.81 -45.36
CA ASN A 7 -5.09 -2.81 -46.44
C ASN A 7 -6.27 -3.81 -46.39
N ALA A 8 -7.27 -3.57 -45.54
CA ALA A 8 -8.43 -4.46 -45.41
C ALA A 8 -9.40 -4.39 -46.60
N LYS A 9 -9.13 -3.54 -47.61
CA LYS A 9 -10.03 -3.36 -48.76
C LYS A 9 -9.94 -4.45 -49.81
N ASP A 10 -8.93 -5.28 -49.82
CA ASP A 10 -8.69 -6.25 -50.91
C ASP A 10 -9.07 -7.70 -50.57
N GLY A 11 -9.84 -7.97 -49.55
CA GLY A 11 -10.45 -9.28 -49.27
C GLY A 11 -9.50 -10.49 -49.19
N LYS A 12 -8.20 -10.31 -49.17
CA LYS A 12 -7.20 -11.38 -49.01
C LYS A 12 -6.82 -11.57 -47.54
N SER A 13 -6.95 -12.81 -47.12
CA SER A 13 -6.59 -13.24 -45.76
C SER A 13 -5.15 -12.88 -45.38
N TYR A 14 -4.98 -11.87 -44.54
CA TYR A 14 -3.67 -11.39 -44.07
C TYR A 14 -3.15 -12.10 -42.82
N ILE A 15 -3.69 -13.28 -42.50
CA ILE A 15 -3.37 -14.01 -41.25
C ILE A 15 -1.94 -14.58 -41.23
N SER A 16 -1.29 -14.73 -42.40
CA SER A 16 0.00 -15.46 -42.46
C SER A 16 1.26 -14.58 -42.43
N LYS A 17 1.14 -13.23 -42.42
CA LYS A 17 2.32 -12.36 -42.61
C LYS A 17 2.84 -11.65 -41.37
N THR A 18 2.21 -11.76 -40.20
CA THR A 18 2.48 -10.81 -39.12
C THR A 18 2.81 -11.40 -37.75
N ILE A 19 3.00 -12.69 -37.60
CA ILE A 19 3.45 -13.22 -36.32
C ILE A 19 4.89 -13.72 -36.43
N ASN A 20 5.81 -12.81 -36.74
CA ASN A 20 7.17 -12.98 -36.32
C ASN A 20 7.25 -12.49 -34.85
N LEU A 21 6.89 -13.35 -33.93
CA LEU A 21 7.15 -13.15 -32.52
C LEU A 21 8.66 -13.25 -32.30
N LYS A 22 9.36 -12.13 -32.48
CA LYS A 22 10.74 -12.00 -32.05
C LYS A 22 10.72 -11.80 -30.54
N PHE A 23 11.25 -12.75 -29.81
CA PHE A 23 11.43 -12.66 -28.35
C PHE A 23 12.40 -11.54 -27.95
N ILE A 24 13.25 -11.11 -28.87
CA ILE A 24 14.18 -10.00 -28.67
C ILE A 24 13.77 -8.88 -29.63
N PRO A 25 13.43 -7.70 -29.15
CA PRO A 25 13.09 -6.58 -30.02
C PRO A 25 14.33 -6.12 -30.81
N ASP A 26 14.19 -5.98 -32.12
CA ASP A 26 15.28 -5.56 -33.02
C ASP A 26 15.80 -4.14 -32.72
N LYS A 27 14.99 -3.31 -32.10
CA LYS A 27 15.34 -1.94 -31.73
C LYS A 27 14.77 -1.61 -30.36
N VAL A 28 15.62 -1.44 -29.38
CA VAL A 28 15.29 -0.85 -28.09
C VAL A 28 15.30 0.67 -28.26
N SER A 29 14.15 1.30 -28.21
CA SER A 29 14.02 2.75 -28.34
C SER A 29 13.43 3.35 -27.08
N PHE A 30 14.15 4.26 -26.44
CA PHE A 30 13.67 5.05 -25.31
C PHE A 30 12.77 6.22 -25.75
N SER A 31 12.62 6.48 -27.04
CA SER A 31 11.80 7.57 -27.57
C SER A 31 10.32 7.45 -27.19
N GLN A 32 9.82 6.23 -27.00
CA GLN A 32 8.43 6.01 -26.55
C GLN A 32 8.23 6.48 -25.10
N TYR A 33 9.21 6.25 -24.22
CA TYR A 33 9.15 6.74 -22.83
C TYR A 33 9.13 8.27 -22.81
N TRP A 34 9.95 8.90 -23.64
CA TRP A 34 9.97 10.36 -23.77
C TRP A 34 8.65 10.92 -24.30
N THR A 35 8.08 10.26 -25.29
CA THR A 35 6.80 10.67 -25.88
C THR A 35 5.63 10.50 -24.89
N VAL A 36 5.61 9.39 -24.14
CA VAL A 36 4.58 9.10 -23.16
C VAL A 36 4.69 10.01 -21.95
N LEU A 37 5.90 10.23 -21.42
CA LEU A 37 6.10 11.00 -20.19
C LEU A 37 6.00 12.52 -20.40
N LEU A 38 6.44 13.04 -21.57
CA LEU A 38 6.58 14.49 -21.76
C LEU A 38 5.63 15.09 -22.82
N LYS A 39 5.18 14.31 -23.81
CA LYS A 39 4.26 14.84 -24.84
C LYS A 39 2.78 14.68 -24.50
N SER A 40 2.42 13.78 -23.57
CA SER A 40 1.02 13.57 -23.21
C SER A 40 0.75 14.18 -21.84
N PRO A 41 0.08 15.34 -21.74
CA PRO A 41 -0.27 15.96 -20.46
C PRO A 41 -1.15 15.05 -19.59
N ASP A 42 -1.92 14.16 -20.19
CA ASP A 42 -2.76 13.18 -19.50
C ASP A 42 -1.98 12.21 -18.61
N TYR A 43 -0.74 11.84 -19.00
CA TYR A 43 0.09 10.94 -18.19
C TYR A 43 0.62 11.63 -16.94
N ILE A 44 1.05 12.86 -17.06
CA ILE A 44 1.49 13.67 -15.92
C ILE A 44 0.35 13.87 -14.94
N TYR A 45 -0.86 14.16 -15.44
CA TYR A 45 -2.04 14.31 -14.61
C TYR A 45 -2.41 13.01 -13.87
N LYS A 46 -2.38 11.87 -14.55
CA LYS A 46 -2.63 10.55 -13.96
C LYS A 46 -1.57 10.19 -12.90
N LEU A 47 -0.29 10.47 -13.20
CA LEU A 47 0.81 10.26 -12.25
C LEU A 47 0.62 11.12 -11.00
N TRP A 48 0.29 12.40 -11.19
CA TRP A 48 0.03 13.31 -10.07
C TRP A 48 -1.15 12.85 -9.22
N ASN A 49 -2.23 12.41 -9.86
CA ASN A 49 -3.38 11.85 -9.15
C ASN A 49 -3.02 10.58 -8.35
N SER A 50 -2.16 9.72 -8.90
CA SER A 50 -1.67 8.53 -8.19
C SER A 50 -0.84 8.92 -6.96
N ILE A 51 0.04 9.90 -7.06
CA ILE A 51 0.81 10.41 -5.92
C ILE A 51 -0.11 10.95 -4.83
N ILE A 52 -1.09 11.79 -5.21
CA ILE A 52 -2.07 12.38 -4.28
C ILE A 52 -2.89 11.31 -3.55
N LEU A 53 -3.12 10.15 -4.16
CA LEU A 53 -3.81 9.03 -3.51
C LEU A 53 -2.87 8.18 -2.67
N THR A 54 -1.70 7.83 -3.19
CA THR A 54 -0.77 6.90 -2.54
C THR A 54 -0.17 7.49 -1.27
N VAL A 55 0.27 8.75 -1.29
CA VAL A 55 0.92 9.37 -0.13
C VAL A 55 0.01 9.39 1.11
N PRO A 56 -1.26 9.84 1.03
CA PRO A 56 -2.16 9.79 2.18
C PRO A 56 -2.47 8.36 2.65
N ILE A 57 -2.59 7.39 1.72
CA ILE A 57 -2.84 5.98 2.07
C ILE A 57 -1.67 5.43 2.88
N VAL A 58 -0.44 5.59 2.40
CA VAL A 58 0.77 5.11 3.10
C VAL A 58 0.90 5.78 4.46
N PHE A 59 0.69 7.09 4.54
CA PHE A 59 0.75 7.82 5.80
C PHE A 59 -0.31 7.33 6.80
N ALA A 60 -1.56 7.18 6.36
CA ALA A 60 -2.64 6.67 7.20
C ALA A 60 -2.36 5.23 7.67
N GLN A 61 -1.87 4.36 6.76
CA GLN A 61 -1.48 2.99 7.08
C GLN A 61 -0.37 2.95 8.13
N LEU A 62 0.69 3.73 7.99
CA LEU A 62 1.78 3.79 8.95
C LEU A 62 1.32 4.28 10.32
N MET A 63 0.45 5.29 10.35
CA MET A 63 -0.12 5.82 11.59
C MET A 63 -0.99 4.78 12.29
N VAL A 64 -1.97 4.21 11.60
CA VAL A 64 -2.88 3.21 12.16
C VAL A 64 -2.10 1.99 12.63
N ALA A 65 -1.18 1.47 11.82
CA ALA A 65 -0.38 0.31 12.17
C ALA A 65 0.54 0.58 13.37
N SER A 66 1.15 1.76 13.46
CA SER A 66 2.03 2.12 14.58
C SER A 66 1.28 2.23 15.89
N ILE A 67 0.13 2.90 15.90
CA ILE A 67 -0.70 3.07 17.10
C ILE A 67 -1.24 1.70 17.56
N ALA A 68 -1.74 0.90 16.62
CA ALA A 68 -2.24 -0.44 16.92
C ALA A 68 -1.12 -1.34 17.47
N ALA A 69 0.06 -1.35 16.84
CA ALA A 69 1.21 -2.13 17.29
C ALA A 69 1.68 -1.71 18.69
N TYR A 70 1.69 -0.41 18.98
CA TYR A 70 2.01 0.10 20.31
C TYR A 70 0.97 -0.38 21.33
N GLY A 71 -0.30 -0.28 21.05
CA GLY A 71 -1.38 -0.79 21.89
C GLY A 71 -1.21 -2.28 22.18
N PHE A 72 -0.95 -3.11 21.16
CA PHE A 72 -0.71 -4.54 21.35
C PHE A 72 0.58 -4.88 22.13
N THR A 73 1.55 -4.02 22.10
CA THR A 73 2.80 -4.23 22.86
C THR A 73 2.63 -3.85 24.34
N ARG A 74 1.84 -2.81 24.62
CA ARG A 74 1.65 -2.26 25.97
C ARG A 74 0.52 -2.91 26.73
N TRP A 75 -0.52 -3.34 26.06
CA TRP A 75 -1.68 -3.96 26.69
C TRP A 75 -1.32 -5.34 27.26
N ARG A 76 -1.54 -5.52 28.54
CA ARG A 76 -1.34 -6.81 29.25
C ARG A 76 -2.74 -7.43 29.51
N GLY A 77 -3.09 -8.51 28.80
CA GLY A 77 -4.34 -9.21 29.00
C GLY A 77 -4.50 -10.40 28.04
N LYS A 78 -5.25 -11.40 28.46
CA LYS A 78 -5.55 -12.60 27.63
C LYS A 78 -6.30 -12.24 26.34
N VAL A 79 -7.14 -11.23 26.38
CA VAL A 79 -7.91 -10.75 25.22
C VAL A 79 -7.02 -10.16 24.13
N ARG A 80 -5.89 -9.56 24.52
CA ARG A 80 -4.89 -9.04 23.56
C ARG A 80 -4.42 -10.10 22.57
N ASP A 81 -4.05 -11.26 23.09
CA ASP A 81 -3.49 -12.31 22.24
C ASP A 81 -4.56 -12.87 21.31
N SER A 82 -5.80 -12.99 21.77
CA SER A 82 -6.93 -13.41 20.92
C SER A 82 -7.17 -12.42 19.78
N ILE A 83 -7.23 -11.12 20.07
CA ILE A 83 -7.41 -10.10 19.03
C ILE A 83 -6.23 -10.10 18.06
N PHE A 84 -5.01 -10.27 18.57
CA PHE A 84 -3.83 -10.33 17.72
C PHE A 84 -3.86 -11.54 16.78
N TYR A 85 -4.30 -12.72 17.26
CA TYR A 85 -4.49 -13.90 16.40
C TYR A 85 -5.60 -13.70 15.37
N VAL A 86 -6.69 -13.02 15.72
CA VAL A 86 -7.74 -12.66 14.75
C VAL A 86 -7.18 -11.78 13.63
N ILE A 87 -6.37 -10.78 13.98
CA ILE A 87 -5.72 -9.92 12.97
C ILE A 87 -4.78 -10.75 12.08
N LEU A 88 -4.04 -11.72 12.64
CA LEU A 88 -3.20 -12.63 11.87
C LEU A 88 -4.02 -13.51 10.92
N MET A 89 -5.18 -14.01 11.36
CA MET A 89 -6.08 -14.78 10.50
C MET A 89 -6.67 -13.95 9.35
N LEU A 90 -6.80 -12.64 9.53
CA LEU A 90 -7.24 -11.73 8.46
C LEU A 90 -6.13 -11.42 7.44
N MET A 91 -4.86 -11.70 7.76
CA MET A 91 -3.74 -11.40 6.89
C MET A 91 -3.82 -12.06 5.50
N PRO A 92 -4.12 -13.38 5.37
CA PRO A 92 -4.27 -14.01 4.06
C PRO A 92 -5.60 -13.66 3.38
N TYR A 93 -6.55 -13.06 4.11
CA TYR A 93 -7.85 -12.71 3.57
C TYR A 93 -7.74 -11.38 2.80
N GLN A 94 -7.71 -11.50 1.49
CA GLN A 94 -7.80 -10.34 0.61
C GLN A 94 -9.28 -10.07 0.31
N VAL A 95 -9.74 -8.89 0.72
CA VAL A 95 -11.10 -8.47 0.38
C VAL A 95 -11.21 -8.32 -1.13
N THR A 96 -12.06 -9.16 -1.73
CA THR A 96 -12.32 -9.12 -3.16
C THR A 96 -13.05 -7.83 -3.54
N LEU A 97 -13.02 -7.50 -4.83
CA LEU A 97 -13.60 -6.26 -5.36
C LEU A 97 -15.08 -6.09 -4.98
N VAL A 98 -15.86 -7.18 -5.02
CA VAL A 98 -17.31 -7.13 -4.79
C VAL A 98 -17.68 -6.73 -3.36
N PRO A 99 -17.17 -7.37 -2.29
CA PRO A 99 -17.46 -6.92 -0.92
C PRO A 99 -17.01 -5.48 -0.65
N ASN A 100 -15.86 -5.08 -1.19
CA ASN A 100 -15.37 -3.72 -1.02
C ASN A 100 -16.30 -2.68 -1.69
N TYR A 101 -16.81 -3.00 -2.87
CA TYR A 101 -17.79 -2.19 -3.57
C TYR A 101 -19.09 -2.05 -2.76
N LEU A 102 -19.65 -3.16 -2.25
CA LEU A 102 -20.89 -3.16 -1.49
C LEU A 102 -20.78 -2.35 -0.20
N VAL A 103 -19.65 -2.48 0.52
CA VAL A 103 -19.40 -1.70 1.74
C VAL A 103 -19.25 -0.22 1.42
N SER A 104 -18.56 0.12 0.33
CA SER A 104 -18.39 1.51 -0.10
C SER A 104 -19.70 2.15 -0.54
N ASP A 105 -20.57 1.38 -1.18
CA ASP A 105 -21.92 1.81 -1.55
C ASP A 105 -22.79 2.05 -0.30
N TRP A 106 -22.79 1.10 0.61
CA TRP A 106 -23.54 1.21 1.87
C TRP A 106 -23.10 2.40 2.72
N LEU A 107 -21.79 2.73 2.71
CA LEU A 107 -21.23 3.90 3.40
C LEU A 107 -21.47 5.21 2.64
N GLY A 108 -21.98 5.17 1.39
CA GLY A 108 -22.19 6.35 0.56
C GLY A 108 -20.92 7.04 0.08
N ILE A 109 -19.76 6.32 0.11
CA ILE A 109 -18.45 6.85 -0.28
C ILE A 109 -18.04 6.42 -1.69
N LEU A 110 -18.93 5.78 -2.42
CA LEU A 110 -18.72 5.32 -3.80
C LEU A 110 -18.34 6.54 -4.68
N ASN A 111 -17.40 6.35 -5.60
CA ASN A 111 -16.85 7.41 -6.45
C ASN A 111 -16.09 8.54 -5.72
N THR A 112 -15.76 8.37 -4.45
CA THR A 112 -14.90 9.29 -3.71
C THR A 112 -13.52 8.71 -3.48
N LYS A 113 -12.54 9.58 -3.19
CA LYS A 113 -11.18 9.15 -2.81
C LYS A 113 -11.17 8.29 -1.53
N TRP A 114 -12.17 8.45 -0.68
CA TRP A 114 -12.34 7.71 0.57
C TRP A 114 -12.60 6.22 0.36
N ALA A 115 -13.24 5.84 -0.75
CA ALA A 115 -13.47 4.44 -1.08
C ALA A 115 -12.18 3.64 -1.26
N ILE A 116 -11.09 4.30 -1.62
CA ILE A 116 -9.76 3.70 -1.78
C ILE A 116 -8.92 3.89 -0.51
N LEU A 117 -9.02 5.05 0.12
CA LEU A 117 -8.20 5.43 1.27
C LEU A 117 -8.53 4.62 2.53
N LEU A 118 -9.81 4.40 2.81
CA LEU A 118 -10.24 3.68 4.02
C LEU A 118 -9.77 2.23 4.05
N PRO A 119 -9.99 1.40 3.02
CA PRO A 119 -9.49 0.03 3.01
C PRO A 119 -7.96 -0.02 3.01
N GLY A 120 -7.31 0.91 2.30
CA GLY A 120 -5.86 0.99 2.22
C GLY A 120 -5.17 1.42 3.53
N ALA A 121 -5.88 2.15 4.40
CA ALA A 121 -5.32 2.60 5.67
C ALA A 121 -5.11 1.47 6.69
N PHE A 122 -5.80 0.34 6.53
CA PHE A 122 -5.67 -0.80 7.43
C PHE A 122 -5.05 -2.01 6.75
N ALA A 123 -3.81 -2.32 7.11
CA ALA A 123 -3.08 -3.48 6.64
C ALA A 123 -2.69 -4.38 7.82
N PRO A 124 -3.30 -5.55 7.99
CA PRO A 124 -3.02 -6.49 9.09
C PRO A 124 -1.54 -6.87 9.18
N PHE A 125 -0.89 -7.07 8.03
CA PHE A 125 0.53 -7.37 7.93
C PHE A 125 1.40 -6.27 8.57
N SER A 126 1.09 -5.01 8.32
CA SER A 126 1.82 -3.86 8.87
C SER A 126 1.73 -3.80 10.39
N VAL A 127 0.54 -4.06 10.93
CA VAL A 127 0.32 -4.14 12.39
C VAL A 127 1.12 -5.28 13.00
N PHE A 128 1.10 -6.46 12.38
CA PHE A 128 1.87 -7.61 12.82
C PHE A 128 3.37 -7.33 12.83
N LEU A 129 3.90 -6.84 11.72
CA LEU A 129 5.33 -6.55 11.57
C LEU A 129 5.80 -5.55 12.62
N LEU A 130 5.11 -4.42 12.75
CA LEU A 130 5.44 -3.40 13.75
C LEU A 130 5.33 -3.90 15.18
N THR A 131 4.32 -4.73 15.50
CA THR A 131 4.20 -5.34 16.83
C THR A 131 5.40 -6.22 17.15
N LYS A 132 5.90 -6.99 16.18
CA LYS A 132 7.11 -7.82 16.36
C LYS A 132 8.36 -6.97 16.60
N PHE A 133 8.52 -5.86 15.91
CA PHE A 133 9.64 -4.94 16.12
C PHE A 133 9.53 -4.22 17.47
N MET A 134 8.36 -3.72 17.83
CA MET A 134 8.15 -3.03 19.11
C MET A 134 8.35 -3.93 20.31
N ARG A 135 8.05 -5.24 20.21
CA ARG A 135 8.30 -6.22 21.26
C ARG A 135 9.79 -6.48 21.51
N ARG A 136 10.69 -6.11 20.60
CA ARG A 136 12.15 -6.23 20.78
C ARG A 136 12.74 -5.08 21.61
N ILE A 137 11.98 -4.01 21.82
CA ILE A 137 12.43 -2.89 22.64
C ILE A 137 12.50 -3.32 24.09
N PRO A 138 13.66 -3.18 24.75
CA PRO A 138 13.83 -3.56 26.16
C PRO A 138 12.83 -2.83 27.06
N VAL A 139 12.16 -3.58 27.92
CA VAL A 139 11.17 -3.03 28.87
C VAL A 139 11.82 -2.03 29.83
N SER A 140 13.08 -2.28 30.22
CA SER A 140 13.85 -1.38 31.08
C SER A 140 13.95 0.06 30.54
N LEU A 141 14.07 0.22 29.22
CA LEU A 141 14.13 1.52 28.57
C LEU A 141 12.82 2.29 28.70
N ILE A 142 11.70 1.58 28.69
CA ILE A 142 10.38 2.15 28.84
C ILE A 142 10.10 2.48 30.31
N GLU A 143 10.58 1.62 31.22
CA GLU A 143 10.44 1.83 32.67
C GLU A 143 11.28 3.01 33.15
N SER A 144 12.50 3.17 32.67
CA SER A 144 13.33 4.34 33.00
C SER A 144 12.69 5.62 32.52
N ALA A 145 12.17 5.65 31.27
CA ALA A 145 11.46 6.81 30.75
C ALA A 145 10.22 7.18 31.59
N LYS A 146 9.52 6.17 32.13
CA LYS A 146 8.39 6.43 33.04
C LYS A 146 8.82 7.00 34.38
N LEU A 147 9.96 6.54 34.92
CA LEU A 147 10.53 7.11 36.13
C LEU A 147 10.95 8.57 35.94
N ASP A 148 11.39 8.92 34.71
CA ASP A 148 11.68 10.29 34.30
C ASP A 148 10.43 11.14 34.06
N GLY A 149 9.22 10.61 34.28
CA GLY A 149 7.96 11.30 34.14
C GLY A 149 7.42 11.36 32.71
N ALA A 150 7.96 10.58 31.76
CA ALA A 150 7.49 10.54 30.40
C ALA A 150 6.09 9.90 30.29
N GLY A 151 5.15 10.59 29.66
CA GLY A 151 3.82 10.06 29.34
C GLY A 151 3.88 9.00 28.22
N GLU A 152 2.85 8.15 28.13
CA GLU A 152 2.77 7.08 27.10
C GLU A 152 2.93 7.61 25.68
N TRP A 153 2.39 8.79 25.39
CA TRP A 153 2.51 9.43 24.09
C TRP A 153 3.94 9.88 23.76
N GLN A 154 4.67 10.37 24.76
CA GLN A 154 6.09 10.72 24.62
C GLN A 154 6.96 9.49 24.41
N ILE A 155 6.68 8.39 25.12
CA ILE A 155 7.35 7.11 24.97
C ILE A 155 7.13 6.57 23.56
N PHE A 156 5.89 6.64 23.04
CA PHE A 156 5.55 6.22 21.70
C PHE A 156 6.36 6.97 20.63
N TRP A 157 6.31 8.32 20.65
CA TRP A 157 6.94 9.14 19.62
C TRP A 157 8.46 9.22 19.71
N ARG A 158 9.02 9.30 20.93
CA ARG A 158 10.45 9.54 21.13
C ARG A 158 11.28 8.27 21.28
N ILE A 159 10.66 7.17 21.70
CA ILE A 159 11.38 5.91 21.98
C ILE A 159 10.97 4.82 21.01
N CYS A 160 9.68 4.47 20.96
CA CYS A 160 9.22 3.31 20.22
C CYS A 160 9.28 3.51 18.71
N LEU A 161 8.74 4.60 18.21
CA LEU A 161 8.64 4.89 16.77
C LEU A 161 10.03 5.02 16.10
N PRO A 162 11.01 5.76 16.67
CA PRO A 162 12.32 5.87 16.07
C PRO A 162 13.10 4.55 16.04
N GLN A 163 12.91 3.66 17.02
CA GLN A 163 13.55 2.34 17.03
C GLN A 163 12.97 1.39 15.98
N CYS A 164 11.74 1.62 15.56
CA CYS A 164 11.07 0.83 14.52
C CYS A 164 11.25 1.36 13.10
N ARG A 165 12.20 2.29 12.86
CA ARG A 165 12.41 2.93 11.54
C ARG A 165 12.59 1.92 10.42
N ALA A 166 13.38 0.86 10.63
CA ALA A 166 13.61 -0.17 9.64
C ALA A 166 12.29 -0.86 9.20
N ALA A 167 11.41 -1.16 10.18
CA ALA A 167 10.10 -1.74 9.88
C ALA A 167 9.17 -0.74 9.18
N LEU A 168 9.21 0.53 9.58
CA LEU A 168 8.40 1.60 8.95
C LEU A 168 8.78 1.78 7.48
N TYR A 169 10.08 1.81 7.16
CA TYR A 169 10.55 1.90 5.76
C TYR A 169 10.24 0.65 4.94
N SER A 170 10.14 -0.52 5.59
CA SER A 170 9.76 -1.76 4.90
C SER A 170 8.27 -1.84 4.57
N ILE A 171 7.44 -1.07 5.26
CA ILE A 171 5.98 -1.04 5.06
C ILE A 171 5.58 0.06 4.08
N ALA A 172 6.34 1.17 4.04
CA ALA A 172 6.08 2.31 3.17
C ALA A 172 6.40 2.01 1.70
#